data_27ad599254557f3365a731aaf8470d01
#
_entry.id   27ad599254557f3365a731aaf8470d01
#
_cell.length_a   1.000
_cell.length_b   1.000
_cell.length_c   1.000
_cell.angle_alpha   90.00
_cell.angle_beta   90.00
_cell.angle_gamma   90.00
#
_symmetry.space_group_name_H-M   'P 1'
#
loop_
_entity.id
_entity.type
_entity.pdbx_description
1 polymer ?
#
loop_
_entity_poly.entity_id
_entity_poly.type
_entity_poly.pdbx_seq_one_letter_code
_entity_poly.pdbx_strand_id
1 'polypeptide(L)'
;MKYIFETRMEVRDYECDIEGIVNNANYLHYIEHTRHLFLKERGLSFAEMHNKGIDAVVARINMQFKVPLRCDDEFYSRLSLKKEGIKYIFYQQIHRASDNKLCFRANVELVCLVNGKLGTSEEYDKALLSVDN
;
A
#
# COMPACT_ATOMS: atom_id res chain seq x y z
N MET A 1 6.71 -9.47 11.78
CA MET A 1 7.05 -8.34 10.90
C MET A 1 6.77 -7.03 11.60
N LYS A 2 7.68 -6.10 11.52
CA LYS A 2 7.51 -4.78 12.13
C LYS A 2 6.94 -3.82 11.10
N TYR A 3 5.77 -3.26 11.37
CA TYR A 3 5.16 -2.28 10.49
C TYR A 3 5.80 -0.91 10.69
N ILE A 4 5.96 -0.17 9.59
CA ILE A 4 6.49 1.19 9.62
C ILE A 4 5.41 2.25 9.43
N PHE A 5 4.21 1.83 9.04
CA PHE A 5 3.07 2.73 8.85
C PHE A 5 1.77 1.97 9.04
N GLU A 6 0.78 2.67 9.57
CA GLU A 6 -0.55 2.13 9.80
C GLU A 6 -1.58 3.24 9.62
N THR A 7 -2.72 2.88 9.04
CA THR A 7 -3.87 3.77 8.97
C THR A 7 -5.14 3.00 9.29
N ARG A 8 -6.12 3.68 9.87
CA ARG A 8 -7.42 3.09 10.19
C ARG A 8 -8.43 3.54 9.16
N MET A 9 -9.22 2.62 8.68
CA MET A 9 -10.27 2.88 7.70
C MET A 9 -11.56 2.16 8.09
N GLU A 10 -12.65 2.59 7.48
CA GLU A 10 -13.97 1.97 7.65
C GLU A 10 -14.48 1.53 6.29
N VAL A 11 -15.08 0.33 6.24
CA VAL A 11 -15.71 -0.19 5.02
C VAL A 11 -16.98 0.59 4.75
N ARG A 12 -17.12 1.10 3.54
CA ARG A 12 -18.31 1.81 3.08
C ARG A 12 -19.26 0.85 2.38
N ASP A 13 -20.56 1.14 2.44
CA ASP A 13 -21.59 0.26 1.88
C ASP A 13 -21.40 -0.01 0.38
N TYR A 14 -21.01 1.01 -0.38
CA TYR A 14 -20.80 0.86 -1.83
C TYR A 14 -19.55 0.04 -2.17
N GLU A 15 -18.74 -0.30 -1.19
CA GLU A 15 -17.54 -1.13 -1.39
C GLU A 15 -17.86 -2.62 -1.29
N CYS A 16 -19.06 -2.96 -0.85
CA CYS A 16 -19.50 -4.34 -0.67
C CYS A 16 -20.27 -4.83 -1.89
N ASP A 17 -20.17 -6.14 -2.13
CA ASP A 17 -20.95 -6.79 -3.18
C ASP A 17 -22.31 -7.28 -2.64
N ILE A 18 -23.04 -8.00 -3.49
CA ILE A 18 -24.38 -8.49 -3.15
C ILE A 18 -24.37 -9.45 -1.96
N GLU A 19 -23.23 -10.06 -1.64
CA GLU A 19 -23.10 -10.98 -0.52
C GLU A 19 -22.82 -10.24 0.80
N GLY A 20 -22.68 -8.93 0.77
CA GLY A 20 -22.43 -8.11 1.96
C GLY A 20 -20.99 -8.11 2.43
N ILE A 21 -20.06 -8.58 1.60
CA ILE A 21 -18.64 -8.54 1.88
C ILE A 21 -17.93 -7.61 0.91
N VAL A 22 -16.78 -7.09 1.30
CA VAL A 22 -16.00 -6.18 0.48
C VAL A 22 -15.62 -6.85 -0.84
N ASN A 23 -15.90 -6.16 -1.95
CA ASN A 23 -15.52 -6.62 -3.28
C ASN A 23 -13.99 -6.73 -3.37
N ASN A 24 -13.51 -7.80 -3.99
CA ASN A 24 -12.08 -8.09 -4.10
C ASN A 24 -11.25 -6.90 -4.61
N ALA A 25 -11.77 -6.14 -5.57
CA ALA A 25 -11.06 -5.00 -6.15
C ALA A 25 -10.82 -3.89 -5.13
N ASN A 26 -11.66 -3.75 -4.13
CA ASN A 26 -11.53 -2.69 -3.14
C ASN A 26 -10.37 -2.91 -2.18
N TYR A 27 -9.94 -4.14 -1.96
CA TYR A 27 -8.74 -4.39 -1.18
C TYR A 27 -7.51 -3.77 -1.82
N LEU A 28 -7.43 -3.81 -3.16
CA LEU A 28 -6.35 -3.14 -3.89
C LEU A 28 -6.42 -1.63 -3.71
N HIS A 29 -7.61 -1.05 -3.71
CA HIS A 29 -7.80 0.37 -3.46
C HIS A 29 -7.35 0.74 -2.04
N TYR A 30 -7.68 -0.06 -1.05
CA TYR A 30 -7.28 0.19 0.33
C TYR A 30 -5.76 0.21 0.49
N ILE A 31 -5.08 -0.78 -0.06
CA ILE A 31 -3.62 -0.85 0.07
C ILE A 31 -2.91 0.21 -0.77
N GLU A 32 -3.45 0.60 -1.92
CA GLU A 32 -2.93 1.71 -2.71
C GLU A 32 -3.05 3.01 -1.94
N HIS A 33 -4.21 3.28 -1.35
CA HIS A 33 -4.42 4.46 -0.54
C HIS A 33 -3.46 4.51 0.63
N THR A 34 -3.21 3.36 1.27
CA THR A 34 -2.26 3.27 2.38
C THR A 34 -0.85 3.66 1.94
N ARG A 35 -0.41 3.19 0.76
CA ARG A 35 0.89 3.58 0.23
C ARG A 35 0.95 5.08 -0.06
N HIS A 36 -0.13 5.67 -0.61
CA HIS A 36 -0.19 7.11 -0.89
C HIS A 36 -0.09 7.92 0.39
N LEU A 37 -0.79 7.54 1.45
CA LEU A 37 -0.72 8.21 2.75
C LEU A 37 0.69 8.12 3.34
N PHE A 38 1.32 6.95 3.22
CA PHE A 38 2.68 6.74 3.68
C PHE A 38 3.67 7.67 2.96
N LEU A 39 3.58 7.73 1.62
CA LEU A 39 4.44 8.61 0.83
C LEU A 39 4.23 10.08 1.19
N LYS A 40 2.98 10.47 1.38
CA LYS A 40 2.66 11.85 1.77
C LYS A 40 3.27 12.20 3.12
N GLU A 41 3.20 11.29 4.08
CA GLU A 41 3.83 11.46 5.39
C GLU A 41 5.35 11.62 5.26
N ARG A 42 5.95 10.94 4.28
CA ARG A 42 7.39 11.02 4.00
C ARG A 42 7.76 12.23 3.16
N GLY A 43 6.81 13.09 2.83
CA GLY A 43 7.06 14.31 2.07
C GLY A 43 7.18 14.13 0.58
N LEU A 44 6.76 12.98 0.04
CA LEU A 44 6.76 12.75 -1.41
C LEU A 44 5.38 12.95 -2.01
N SER A 45 5.37 13.50 -3.22
CA SER A 45 4.18 13.60 -4.05
C SER A 45 4.45 12.89 -5.37
N PHE A 46 3.57 11.97 -5.75
CA PHE A 46 3.67 11.31 -7.05
C PHE A 46 3.60 12.32 -8.19
N ALA A 47 2.77 13.36 -8.05
CA ALA A 47 2.64 14.39 -9.08
C ALA A 47 3.93 15.17 -9.27
N GLU A 48 4.57 15.58 -8.18
CA GLU A 48 5.86 16.30 -8.24
C GLU A 48 6.96 15.43 -8.84
N MET A 49 7.02 14.17 -8.44
CA MET A 49 8.00 13.24 -8.98
C MET A 49 7.78 12.99 -10.46
N HIS A 50 6.52 12.83 -10.87
CA HIS A 50 6.16 12.67 -12.28
C HIS A 50 6.65 13.87 -13.12
N ASN A 51 6.48 15.08 -12.59
CA ASN A 51 6.94 16.29 -13.27
C ASN A 51 8.47 16.34 -13.45
N LYS A 52 9.19 15.61 -12.60
CA LYS A 52 10.65 15.45 -12.72
C LYS A 52 11.05 14.28 -13.60
N GLY A 53 10.08 13.60 -14.21
CA GLY A 53 10.31 12.43 -15.04
C GLY A 53 10.53 11.14 -14.25
N ILE A 54 10.13 11.10 -12.99
CA ILE A 54 10.30 9.93 -12.11
C ILE A 54 8.95 9.40 -11.70
N ASP A 55 8.65 8.16 -12.08
CA ASP A 55 7.40 7.50 -11.75
C ASP A 55 7.68 6.21 -10.99
N ALA A 56 6.89 5.96 -9.95
CA ALA A 56 6.89 4.68 -9.25
C ALA A 56 5.69 3.89 -9.74
N VAL A 57 5.93 2.74 -10.33
CA VAL A 57 4.87 1.92 -10.91
C VAL A 57 4.87 0.52 -10.31
N VAL A 58 3.67 -0.06 -10.21
CA VAL A 58 3.53 -1.42 -9.71
C VAL A 58 3.96 -2.39 -10.81
N ALA A 59 4.95 -3.24 -10.48
CA ALA A 59 5.45 -4.26 -11.39
C ALA A 59 4.83 -5.63 -11.10
N ARG A 60 4.48 -5.90 -9.84
CA ARG A 60 3.93 -7.20 -9.45
C ARG A 60 3.17 -7.06 -8.15
N ILE A 61 2.05 -7.78 -8.04
CA ILE A 61 1.30 -7.91 -6.80
C ILE A 61 1.03 -9.39 -6.57
N ASN A 62 1.37 -9.85 -5.37
CA ASN A 62 0.95 -11.16 -4.88
C ASN A 62 0.02 -10.90 -3.70
N MET A 63 -1.20 -11.40 -3.75
CA MET A 63 -2.19 -11.11 -2.72
C MET A 63 -2.96 -12.35 -2.29
N GLN A 64 -3.40 -12.33 -1.04
CA GLN A 64 -4.19 -13.41 -0.47
C GLN A 64 -5.35 -12.83 0.32
N PHE A 65 -6.54 -13.36 0.05
CA PHE A 65 -7.77 -13.01 0.76
C PHE A 65 -7.97 -14.00 1.90
N LYS A 66 -8.24 -13.48 3.09
CA LYS A 66 -8.43 -14.30 4.29
C LYS A 66 -9.84 -14.11 4.82
N VAL A 67 -10.02 -13.62 6.03
CA VAL A 67 -11.35 -13.37 6.58
C VAL A 67 -11.96 -12.15 5.88
N PRO A 68 -13.17 -12.24 5.31
CA PRO A 68 -13.74 -11.11 4.58
C PRO A 68 -14.14 -9.96 5.50
N LEU A 69 -13.91 -8.74 5.03
CA LEU A 69 -14.47 -7.54 5.66
C LEU A 69 -15.91 -7.35 5.21
N ARG A 70 -16.73 -6.79 6.08
CA ARG A 70 -18.14 -6.53 5.83
C ARG A 70 -18.43 -5.04 5.96
N CYS A 71 -19.62 -4.65 5.52
CA CYS A 71 -20.08 -3.27 5.62
C CYS A 71 -19.94 -2.78 7.07
N ASP A 72 -19.48 -1.55 7.23
CA ASP A 72 -19.25 -0.87 8.51
C ASP A 72 -18.12 -1.44 9.37
N ASP A 73 -17.44 -2.50 8.93
CA ASP A 73 -16.24 -2.96 9.63
C ASP A 73 -15.16 -1.87 9.61
N GLU A 74 -14.50 -1.69 10.73
CA GLU A 74 -13.30 -0.88 10.80
C GLU A 74 -12.10 -1.80 10.71
N PHE A 75 -11.02 -1.32 10.10
CA PHE A 75 -9.83 -2.12 9.93
C PHE A 75 -8.56 -1.26 9.98
N TYR A 76 -7.46 -1.92 10.28
CA TYR A 76 -6.13 -1.32 10.21
C TYR A 76 -5.45 -1.80 8.94
N SER A 77 -4.96 -0.87 8.15
CA SER A 77 -4.15 -1.16 6.98
C SER A 77 -2.70 -0.80 7.32
N ARG A 78 -1.84 -1.79 7.27
CA ARG A 78 -0.46 -1.71 7.76
C ARG A 78 0.52 -2.06 6.67
N LEU A 79 1.68 -1.44 6.70
CA LEU A 79 2.73 -1.78 5.76
C LEU A 79 4.11 -1.79 6.39
N SER A 80 4.98 -2.59 5.80
CA SER A 80 6.41 -2.50 5.97
C SER A 80 7.03 -2.52 4.57
N LEU A 81 8.32 -2.23 4.47
CA LEU A 81 8.95 -1.97 3.20
C LEU A 81 10.40 -2.48 3.22
N LYS A 82 10.80 -3.06 2.10
CA LYS A 82 12.16 -3.53 1.89
C LYS A 82 12.57 -3.21 0.46
N LYS A 83 13.82 -2.82 0.26
CA LYS A 83 14.36 -2.65 -1.08
C LYS A 83 15.18 -3.88 -1.46
N GLU A 84 14.92 -4.43 -2.64
CA GLU A 84 15.70 -5.53 -3.22
C GLU A 84 16.10 -5.15 -4.65
N GLY A 85 17.39 -4.92 -4.87
CA GLY A 85 17.84 -4.42 -6.15
C GLY A 85 17.22 -3.08 -6.46
N ILE A 86 16.51 -2.99 -7.58
CA ILE A 86 15.81 -1.77 -7.97
C ILE A 86 14.34 -1.75 -7.50
N LYS A 87 13.89 -2.81 -6.83
CA LYS A 87 12.49 -2.94 -6.42
C LYS A 87 12.28 -2.46 -4.99
N TYR A 88 11.15 -1.80 -4.78
CA TYR A 88 10.62 -1.56 -3.44
C TYR A 88 9.52 -2.57 -3.22
N ILE A 89 9.64 -3.39 -2.19
CA ILE A 89 8.63 -4.40 -1.88
C ILE A 89 7.87 -3.95 -0.64
N PHE A 90 6.59 -3.64 -0.84
CA PHE A 90 5.68 -3.30 0.25
C PHE A 90 5.00 -4.57 0.74
N TYR A 91 5.16 -4.87 2.02
CA TYR A 91 4.43 -5.96 2.68
C TYR A 91 3.26 -5.31 3.39
N GLN A 92 2.05 -5.58 2.90
CA GLN A 92 0.85 -4.93 3.38
C GLN A 92 -0.13 -5.93 3.96
N GLN A 93 -0.74 -5.58 5.09
CA GLN A 93 -1.71 -6.41 5.76
C GLN A 93 -2.89 -5.57 6.21
N ILE A 94 -4.08 -6.17 6.16
CA ILE A 94 -5.31 -5.58 6.66
C ILE A 94 -5.86 -6.46 7.76
N HIS A 95 -6.06 -5.88 8.93
CA HIS A 95 -6.62 -6.58 10.10
C HIS A 95 -7.92 -5.89 10.51
N ARG A 96 -8.97 -6.70 10.73
CA ARG A 96 -10.24 -6.17 11.23
C ARG A 96 -10.05 -5.65 12.64
N ALA A 97 -10.55 -4.44 12.92
CA ALA A 97 -10.31 -3.78 14.21
C ALA A 97 -10.97 -4.49 15.38
N SER A 98 -12.18 -5.07 15.17
CA SER A 98 -12.96 -5.67 16.24
C SER A 98 -12.32 -6.92 16.87
N ASP A 99 -11.59 -7.71 16.08
CA ASP A 99 -11.01 -8.98 16.56
C ASP A 99 -9.57 -9.21 16.14
N ASN A 100 -8.98 -8.23 15.43
CA ASN A 100 -7.61 -8.27 14.93
C ASN A 100 -7.33 -9.46 14.00
N LYS A 101 -8.35 -10.00 13.35
CA LYS A 101 -8.15 -11.09 12.39
C LYS A 101 -7.58 -10.56 11.08
N LEU A 102 -6.68 -11.34 10.50
CA LEU A 102 -6.09 -11.01 9.21
C LEU A 102 -7.14 -11.20 8.11
N CYS A 103 -7.44 -10.14 7.39
CA CYS A 103 -8.44 -10.15 6.31
C CYS A 103 -7.80 -10.22 4.94
N PHE A 104 -6.62 -9.65 4.78
CA PHE A 104 -5.96 -9.54 3.50
C PHE A 104 -4.47 -9.30 3.71
N ARG A 105 -3.66 -9.85 2.83
CA ARG A 105 -2.24 -9.50 2.78
C ARG A 105 -1.75 -9.46 1.34
N ALA A 106 -0.77 -8.61 1.08
CA ALA A 106 -0.19 -8.48 -0.25
C ALA A 106 1.27 -8.10 -0.17
N ASN A 107 2.01 -8.56 -1.17
CA ASN A 107 3.36 -8.08 -1.44
C ASN A 107 3.27 -7.30 -2.74
N VAL A 108 3.57 -6.01 -2.69
CA VAL A 108 3.48 -5.11 -3.84
C VAL A 108 4.88 -4.67 -4.22
N GLU A 109 5.29 -5.04 -5.42
CA GLU A 109 6.62 -4.68 -5.94
C GLU A 109 6.48 -3.45 -6.82
N LEU A 110 7.18 -2.38 -6.43
CA LEU A 110 7.25 -1.13 -7.17
C LEU A 110 8.63 -0.96 -7.77
N VAL A 111 8.67 -0.38 -8.97
CA VAL A 111 9.92 0.01 -9.62
C VAL A 111 9.81 1.46 -10.04
N CYS A 112 10.95 2.14 -10.14
CA CYS A 112 10.99 3.51 -10.66
C CYS A 112 11.28 3.50 -12.15
N LEU A 113 10.54 4.34 -12.87
CA LEU A 113 10.85 4.69 -14.25
C LEU A 113 11.40 6.11 -14.23
N VAL A 114 12.62 6.26 -14.74
CA VAL A 114 13.27 7.56 -14.86
C VAL A 114 13.29 7.91 -16.34
N ASN A 115 12.53 8.92 -16.72
CA ASN A 115 12.32 9.29 -18.12
C ASN A 115 11.91 8.10 -18.99
N GLY A 116 11.00 7.28 -18.44
CA GLY A 116 10.43 6.13 -19.14
C GLY A 116 11.27 4.85 -19.10
N LYS A 117 12.42 4.87 -18.43
CA LYS A 117 13.30 3.70 -18.35
C LYS A 117 13.47 3.24 -16.91
N LEU A 118 13.58 1.94 -16.70
CA LEU A 118 13.86 1.40 -15.38
C LEU A 118 15.12 2.04 -14.81
N GLY A 119 15.02 2.50 -13.56
CA GLY A 119 16.13 3.17 -12.90
C GLY A 119 15.91 3.26 -11.40
N THR A 120 16.73 4.10 -10.78
CA THR A 120 16.66 4.35 -9.33
C THR A 120 16.50 5.85 -9.09
N SER A 121 15.99 6.19 -7.92
CA SER A 121 15.80 7.57 -7.52
C SER A 121 16.25 7.75 -6.08
N GLU A 122 17.20 8.67 -5.88
CA GLU A 122 17.65 9.01 -4.52
C GLU A 122 16.52 9.61 -3.70
N GLU A 123 15.63 10.37 -4.33
CA GLU A 123 14.51 10.99 -3.63
C GLU A 123 13.55 9.93 -3.09
N TYR A 124 13.24 8.92 -3.91
CA TYR A 124 12.43 7.80 -3.44
C TYR A 124 13.16 6.99 -2.37
N ASP A 125 14.46 6.72 -2.55
CA ASP A 125 15.24 6.00 -1.55
C ASP A 125 15.23 6.71 -0.20
N LYS A 126 15.46 8.01 -0.20
CA LYS A 126 15.46 8.80 1.04
C LYS A 126 14.12 8.79 1.73
N ALA A 127 13.04 8.97 0.97
CA ALA A 127 11.71 9.04 1.53
C ALA A 127 11.21 7.69 2.03
N LEU A 128 11.45 6.64 1.26
CA LEU A 128 10.91 5.31 1.57
C LEU A 128 11.76 4.53 2.55
N LEU A 129 13.08 4.67 2.47
CA LEU A 129 14.01 3.85 3.25
C LEU A 129 14.55 4.54 4.50
N SER A 130 14.24 5.82 4.71
CA SER A 130 14.68 6.51 5.92
C SER A 130 14.00 5.89 7.14
N VAL A 131 14.79 5.64 8.17
CA VAL A 131 14.29 5.12 9.43
C VAL A 131 13.91 6.30 10.31
N ASP A 132 12.67 6.34 10.76
CA ASP A 132 12.23 7.34 11.71
C ASP A 132 12.79 7.00 13.10
N ASN A 133 13.49 7.93 13.64
CA ASN A 133 14.03 7.83 14.98
C ASN A 133 13.11 8.52 15.97
#